data_b7e438e914f3c2764d85c4bc710d40ce
#
_entry.id   b7e438e914f3c2764d85c4bc710d40ce
#
_cell.length_a   1.000
_cell.length_b   1.000
_cell.length_c   1.000
_cell.angle_alpha   90.00
_cell.angle_beta   90.00
_cell.angle_gamma   90.00
#
_symmetry.space_group_name_H-M   'P 1'
#
loop_
_entity.id
_entity.type
_entity.pdbx_description
1 polymer ?
#
loop_
_entity_poly.entity_id
_entity_poly.type
_entity_poly.pdbx_seq_one_letter_code
_entity_poly.pdbx_strand_id
1 'polypeptide(L)'
;MSRTLERIRELVTRREVQISDHGYDELADDDLFVDDILAGLAAAVVVEDYPAYHKGPCVLVLQRDGHDQPVHVVWGIPKDASSPAVVVTAYRPDPARWGEDFLRRKS
;
A
#
# COMPACT_ATOMS: atom_id res chain seq x y z
N MET A 1 -5.11 9.51 -11.79
CA MET A 1 -3.83 9.68 -11.08
C MET A 1 -4.07 9.98 -9.61
N SER A 2 -3.33 9.37 -8.72
CA SER A 2 -3.50 9.59 -7.28
C SER A 2 -2.43 10.57 -6.78
N ARG A 3 -2.85 11.71 -6.27
CA ARG A 3 -1.96 12.65 -5.62
C ARG A 3 -1.37 12.07 -4.33
N THR A 4 -2.17 11.29 -3.61
CA THR A 4 -1.72 10.60 -2.40
C THR A 4 -0.56 9.65 -2.73
N LEU A 5 -0.68 8.86 -3.78
CA LEU A 5 0.38 7.94 -4.21
C LEU A 5 1.65 8.69 -4.59
N GLU A 6 1.53 9.82 -5.29
CA GLU A 6 2.69 10.64 -5.65
C GLU A 6 3.42 11.15 -4.41
N ARG A 7 2.67 11.64 -3.41
CA ARG A 7 3.24 12.09 -2.14
C ARG A 7 3.94 10.95 -1.41
N ILE A 8 3.33 9.78 -1.40
CA ILE A 8 3.91 8.59 -0.75
C ILE A 8 5.21 8.19 -1.42
N ARG A 9 5.27 8.18 -2.76
CA ARG A 9 6.49 7.87 -3.49
C ARG A 9 7.63 8.83 -3.14
N GLU A 10 7.33 10.13 -3.02
CA GLU A 10 8.33 11.12 -2.63
C GLU A 10 8.84 10.86 -1.21
N LEU A 11 7.93 10.58 -0.26
CA LEU A 11 8.31 10.32 1.11
C LEU A 11 9.18 9.08 1.24
N VAL A 12 8.84 8.01 0.54
CA VAL A 12 9.63 6.78 0.54
C VAL A 12 11.02 7.02 -0.06
N THR A 13 11.10 7.81 -1.13
CA THR A 13 12.39 8.20 -1.73
C THR A 13 13.28 8.92 -0.73
N ARG A 14 12.69 9.72 0.15
CA ARG A 14 13.40 10.43 1.22
C ARG A 14 13.62 9.58 2.47
N ARG A 15 13.19 8.32 2.44
CA ARG A 15 13.24 7.40 3.58
C ARG A 15 12.41 7.86 4.79
N GLU A 16 11.39 8.68 4.54
CA GLU A 16 10.43 9.12 5.55
C GLU A 16 9.24 8.15 5.52
N VAL A 17 9.46 6.94 6.02
CA VAL A 17 8.49 5.85 5.95
C VAL A 17 8.44 5.10 7.28
N GLN A 18 7.24 4.68 7.67
CA GLN A 18 7.00 3.84 8.84
C GLN A 18 6.04 2.72 8.47
N ILE A 19 6.07 1.66 9.26
CA ILE A 19 5.11 0.57 9.14
C ILE A 19 4.32 0.54 10.43
N SER A 20 2.99 0.54 10.34
CA SER A 20 2.14 0.47 11.52
C SER A 20 2.29 -0.88 12.21
N ASP A 21 1.92 -0.96 13.50
CA ASP A 21 1.93 -2.22 14.23
C ASP A 21 1.07 -3.27 13.53
N HIS A 22 -0.12 -2.87 13.08
CA HIS A 22 -1.01 -3.74 12.31
C HIS A 22 -0.36 -4.17 10.99
N GLY A 23 0.35 -3.26 10.32
CA GLY A 23 1.07 -3.56 9.09
C GLY A 23 2.15 -4.62 9.30
N TYR A 24 2.91 -4.53 10.38
CA TYR A 24 3.92 -5.55 10.71
C TYR A 24 3.29 -6.94 10.91
N ASP A 25 2.18 -7.00 11.65
CA ASP A 25 1.48 -8.26 11.90
C ASP A 25 0.98 -8.87 10.59
N GLU A 26 0.40 -8.05 9.71
CA GLU A 26 -0.11 -8.51 8.42
C GLU A 26 1.01 -8.99 7.50
N LEU A 27 2.16 -8.30 7.49
CA LEU A 27 3.31 -8.74 6.71
C LEU A 27 3.80 -10.10 7.18
N ALA A 28 3.87 -10.31 8.48
CA ALA A 28 4.29 -11.59 9.05
C ALA A 28 3.30 -12.71 8.70
N ASP A 29 2.00 -12.43 8.76
CA ASP A 29 0.96 -13.43 8.48
C ASP A 29 1.01 -13.93 7.04
N ASP A 30 1.35 -13.07 6.09
CA ASP A 30 1.35 -13.39 4.66
C ASP A 30 2.76 -13.61 4.09
N ASP A 31 3.77 -13.74 4.96
CA ASP A 31 5.18 -13.90 4.55
C ASP A 31 5.64 -12.81 3.58
N LEU A 32 5.29 -11.57 3.89
CA LEU A 32 5.68 -10.43 3.08
C LEU A 32 6.89 -9.73 3.72
N PHE A 33 7.78 -9.22 2.87
CA PHE A 33 9.00 -8.54 3.31
C PHE A 33 8.90 -7.03 3.04
N VAL A 34 9.33 -6.24 4.03
CA VAL A 34 9.32 -4.78 3.92
C VAL A 34 10.08 -4.30 2.69
N ASP A 35 11.24 -4.88 2.41
CA ASP A 35 12.05 -4.47 1.25
C ASP A 35 11.29 -4.65 -0.07
N ASP A 36 10.52 -5.74 -0.19
CA ASP A 36 9.68 -5.97 -1.37
C ASP A 36 8.57 -4.93 -1.49
N ILE A 37 7.96 -4.56 -0.37
CA ILE A 37 6.91 -3.54 -0.33
C ILE A 37 7.47 -2.19 -0.79
N LEU A 38 8.63 -1.81 -0.29
CA LEU A 38 9.26 -0.55 -0.67
C LEU A 38 9.68 -0.57 -2.15
N ALA A 39 10.29 -1.67 -2.60
CA ALA A 39 10.74 -1.81 -3.99
C ALA A 39 9.55 -1.83 -4.98
N GLY A 40 8.44 -2.45 -4.61
CA GLY A 40 7.26 -2.56 -5.48
C GLY A 40 6.47 -1.27 -5.65
N LEU A 41 6.73 -0.27 -4.82
CA LEU A 41 5.98 1.00 -4.86
C LEU A 41 6.14 1.75 -6.17
N ALA A 42 7.32 1.66 -6.80
CA ALA A 42 7.59 2.38 -8.06
C ALA A 42 6.62 1.99 -9.18
N ALA A 43 6.22 0.73 -9.23
CA ALA A 43 5.30 0.19 -10.24
C ALA A 43 3.87 -0.01 -9.72
N ALA A 44 3.56 0.53 -8.55
CA ALA A 44 2.24 0.35 -7.93
C ALA A 44 1.12 0.94 -8.78
N VAL A 45 -0.02 0.24 -8.82
CA VAL A 45 -1.21 0.67 -9.54
C VAL A 45 -2.32 0.93 -8.53
N VAL A 46 -2.99 2.07 -8.67
CA VAL A 46 -4.08 2.44 -7.75
C VAL A 46 -5.26 1.50 -7.93
N VAL A 47 -5.75 0.96 -6.82
CA VAL A 47 -6.98 0.17 -6.75
C VAL A 47 -8.11 1.05 -6.22
N GLU A 48 -7.91 1.67 -5.07
CA GLU A 48 -8.87 2.58 -4.44
C GLU A 48 -8.11 3.77 -3.84
N ASP A 49 -8.61 4.98 -4.03
CA ASP A 49 -7.96 6.20 -3.55
C ASP A 49 -8.91 6.93 -2.60
N TYR A 50 -8.40 7.25 -1.41
CA TYR A 50 -9.16 7.91 -0.35
C TYR A 50 -8.43 9.16 0.14
N PRO A 51 -8.36 10.23 -0.69
CA PRO A 51 -7.58 11.43 -0.35
C PRO A 51 -8.15 12.22 0.83
N ALA A 52 -9.43 12.01 1.14
CA ALA A 52 -10.12 12.73 2.22
C ALA A 52 -10.50 11.82 3.41
N TYR A 53 -9.80 10.68 3.56
CA TYR A 53 -10.09 9.77 4.66
C TYR A 53 -9.89 10.46 6.01
N HIS A 54 -10.78 10.19 6.97
CA HIS A 54 -10.82 10.95 8.23
C HIS A 54 -9.58 10.80 9.12
N LYS A 55 -8.80 9.74 8.94
CA LYS A 55 -7.53 9.53 9.67
C LYS A 55 -6.30 9.99 8.91
N GLY A 56 -6.51 10.60 7.75
CA GLY A 56 -5.47 11.06 6.85
C GLY A 56 -5.60 10.40 5.48
N PRO A 57 -5.09 11.03 4.43
CA PRO A 57 -5.22 10.47 3.08
C PRO A 57 -4.58 9.10 2.99
N CYS A 58 -5.25 8.17 2.31
CA CYS A 58 -4.70 6.83 2.08
C CYS A 58 -5.09 6.32 0.70
N VAL A 59 -4.37 5.29 0.26
CA VAL A 59 -4.56 4.70 -1.06
C VAL A 59 -4.28 3.20 -0.98
N LEU A 60 -5.17 2.40 -1.57
CA LEU A 60 -4.96 0.97 -1.76
C LEU A 60 -4.33 0.78 -3.13
N VAL A 61 -3.18 0.14 -3.18
CA VAL A 61 -2.47 -0.11 -4.43
C VAL A 61 -2.19 -1.59 -4.62
N LEU A 62 -2.03 -1.97 -5.89
CA LEU A 62 -1.55 -3.29 -6.28
C LEU A 62 -0.07 -3.18 -6.57
N GLN A 63 0.72 -4.01 -5.91
CA GLN A 63 2.16 -4.12 -6.11
C GLN A 63 2.54 -5.56 -6.42
N ARG A 64 3.79 -5.77 -6.78
CA ARG A 64 4.36 -7.11 -6.97
C ARG A 64 5.52 -7.29 -6.00
N ASP A 65 5.63 -8.49 -5.45
CA ASP A 65 6.76 -8.83 -4.58
C ASP A 65 7.98 -9.28 -5.40
N GLY A 66 9.03 -9.73 -4.73
CA GLY A 66 10.27 -10.19 -5.39
C GLY A 66 10.09 -11.43 -6.27
N HIS A 67 8.96 -12.13 -6.15
CA HIS A 67 8.60 -13.28 -6.99
C HIS A 67 7.49 -12.95 -7.99
N ASP A 68 7.25 -11.66 -8.23
CA ASP A 68 6.22 -11.16 -9.16
C ASP A 68 4.80 -11.58 -8.77
N GLN A 69 4.57 -11.84 -7.49
CA GLN A 69 3.25 -12.18 -6.98
C GLN A 69 2.49 -10.92 -6.53
N PRO A 70 1.16 -10.89 -6.68
CA PRO A 70 0.38 -9.71 -6.32
C PRO A 70 0.34 -9.48 -4.80
N VAL A 71 0.44 -8.22 -4.42
CA VAL A 71 0.31 -7.77 -3.04
C VAL A 71 -0.55 -6.51 -3.05
N HIS A 72 -1.55 -6.46 -2.18
CA HIS A 72 -2.29 -5.22 -1.93
C HIS A 72 -1.66 -4.52 -0.74
N VAL A 73 -1.41 -3.23 -0.89
CA VAL A 73 -0.81 -2.40 0.17
C VAL A 73 -1.68 -1.17 0.35
N VAL A 74 -2.03 -0.88 1.59
CA VAL A 74 -2.65 0.40 1.95
C VAL A 74 -1.56 1.30 2.49
N TRP A 75 -1.29 2.36 1.77
CA TRP A 75 -0.38 3.42 2.16
C TRP A 75 -1.17 4.62 2.65
N GLY A 76 -0.67 5.29 3.68
CA GLY A 76 -1.32 6.48 4.20
C GLY A 76 -0.33 7.53 4.65
N ILE A 77 -0.85 8.71 4.97
CA ILE A 77 -0.11 9.81 5.58
C ILE A 77 -0.97 10.27 6.76
N PRO A 78 -0.41 10.44 7.96
CA PRO A 78 -1.20 10.84 9.11
C PRO A 78 -1.97 12.14 8.87
N LYS A 79 -3.16 12.22 9.44
CA LYS A 79 -4.00 13.42 9.34
C LYS A 79 -3.25 14.66 9.82
N ASP A 80 -3.41 15.76 9.08
CA ASP A 80 -2.81 17.05 9.39
C ASP A 80 -1.28 17.03 9.43
N ALA A 81 -0.67 16.02 8.79
CA ALA A 81 0.78 15.89 8.69
C ALA A 81 1.21 15.80 7.23
N SER A 82 2.48 16.12 6.99
CA SER A 82 3.07 16.00 5.65
C SER A 82 3.92 14.75 5.51
N SER A 83 4.18 14.03 6.61
CA SER A 83 4.99 12.81 6.67
C SER A 83 4.71 12.06 7.98
N PRO A 84 5.16 10.82 8.14
CA PRO A 84 5.78 9.98 7.11
C PRO A 84 4.77 9.30 6.21
N ALA A 85 5.25 8.61 5.17
CA ALA A 85 4.44 7.60 4.50
C ALA A 85 4.32 6.39 5.44
N VAL A 86 3.12 5.85 5.59
CA VAL A 86 2.87 4.72 6.50
C VAL A 86 2.31 3.55 5.73
N VAL A 87 2.92 2.37 5.90
CA VAL A 87 2.29 1.13 5.48
C VAL A 87 1.26 0.78 6.55
N VAL A 88 -0.01 1.02 6.24
CA VAL A 88 -1.12 0.80 7.17
C VAL A 88 -1.42 -0.70 7.26
N THR A 89 -1.49 -1.36 6.12
CA THR A 89 -1.65 -2.81 6.02
C THR A 89 -1.15 -3.29 4.66
N ALA A 90 -0.83 -4.57 4.58
CA ALA A 90 -0.47 -5.23 3.34
C ALA A 90 -0.92 -6.68 3.43
N TYR A 91 -1.41 -7.22 2.32
CA TYR A 91 -1.89 -8.60 2.29
C TYR A 91 -1.83 -9.16 0.86
N ARG A 92 -1.85 -10.48 0.75
CA ARG A 92 -2.03 -11.13 -0.55
C ARG A 92 -3.51 -11.14 -0.88
N PRO A 93 -3.91 -10.56 -2.03
CA PRO A 93 -5.33 -10.51 -2.39
C PRO A 93 -5.88 -11.91 -2.65
N ASP A 94 -7.05 -12.21 -2.09
CA ASP A 94 -7.72 -13.49 -2.26
C ASP A 94 -8.37 -13.53 -3.66
N PRO A 95 -8.00 -14.49 -4.53
CA PRO A 95 -8.60 -14.60 -5.86
C PRO A 95 -10.11 -14.84 -5.83
N ALA A 96 -10.64 -15.33 -4.72
CA ALA A 96 -12.09 -15.52 -4.57
C ALA A 96 -12.83 -14.19 -4.41
N ARG A 97 -12.14 -13.13 -3.97
CA ARG A 97 -12.73 -11.82 -3.67
C ARG A 97 -12.38 -10.75 -4.70
N TRP A 98 -11.34 -10.99 -5.49
CA TRP A 98 -10.83 -10.01 -6.46
C TRP A 98 -10.87 -10.59 -7.87
N GLY A 99 -11.03 -9.73 -8.87
CA GLY A 99 -10.94 -10.13 -10.28
C GLY A 99 -9.53 -10.60 -10.64
N GLU A 100 -9.37 -11.09 -11.85
CA GLU A 100 -8.08 -11.67 -12.30
C GLU A 100 -6.91 -10.69 -12.26
N ASP A 101 -7.20 -9.40 -12.45
CA ASP A 101 -6.18 -8.34 -12.40
C ASP A 101 -5.96 -7.79 -10.98
N PHE A 102 -6.75 -8.25 -10.00
CA PHE A 102 -6.72 -7.80 -8.61
C PHE A 102 -7.00 -6.31 -8.42
N LEU A 103 -7.60 -5.67 -9.41
CA LEU A 103 -7.94 -4.24 -9.37
C LEU A 103 -9.40 -3.99 -9.01
N ARG A 104 -10.26 -5.00 -9.11
CA ARG A 104 -11.69 -4.87 -8.86
C ARG A 104 -12.19 -5.98 -7.95
N ARG A 105 -13.02 -5.60 -6.99
CA ARG A 105 -13.68 -6.57 -6.12
C ARG A 105 -14.70 -7.37 -6.94
N LYS A 106 -14.82 -8.65 -6.64
CA LYS A 106 -15.90 -9.47 -7.20
C LYS A 106 -17.20 -9.11 -6.50
N SER A 107 -18.26 -9.01 -7.26
CA SER A 107 -19.60 -8.75 -6.73
C SER A 107 -20.30 -10.03 -6.29
#